data_d95359cfb531d41a1f5287f801b25c9d
#
_entry.id   d95359cfb531d41a1f5287f801b25c9d
#
_cell.length_a   1.000
_cell.length_b   1.000
_cell.length_c   1.000
_cell.angle_alpha   90.00
_cell.angle_beta   90.00
_cell.angle_gamma   90.00
#
_symmetry.space_group_name_H-M   'P 1'
#
loop_
_entity.id
_entity.type
_entity.pdbx_description
1 polymer ?
#
loop_
_entity_poly.entity_id
_entity_poly.type
_entity_poly.pdbx_seq_one_letter_code
_entity_poly.pdbx_strand_id
1 'polypeptide(L)'
;YNVGTNAENTSQKQIQLSPPSILLPDVSIYKDEASKKQYLTPIETATQKALEMLGYSEKNSKRIVKEALEFDEIIAKYSLSNEEMSESKNLVHPKTAEEINAYSGSFKLYDVIKGIMGRDLETINVPNTKYFENYSKIVNQDNFSKIKSWILVQEAMAASNSLTEDYRLNFQSISMA
;
A
#
# COMPACT_ATOMS: atom_id res chain seq x y z
N TYR A 1 4.67 -3.40 7.76
CA TYR A 1 5.44 -2.95 8.94
C TYR A 1 6.93 -2.95 8.66
N ASN A 2 7.64 -2.16 9.41
CA ASN A 2 9.11 -2.17 9.44
C ASN A 2 9.63 -2.05 10.88
N VAL A 3 10.93 -2.16 11.06
CA VAL A 3 11.60 -1.98 12.34
C VAL A 3 12.42 -0.69 12.28
N GLY A 4 12.00 0.31 13.02
CA GLY A 4 12.67 1.60 13.13
C GLY A 4 13.38 1.80 14.47
N THR A 5 14.06 2.91 14.61
CA THR A 5 14.55 3.35 15.91
C THR A 5 13.41 4.00 16.69
N ASN A 6 13.30 3.68 17.99
CA ASN A 6 12.31 4.33 18.84
C ASN A 6 12.71 5.81 19.04
N ALA A 7 11.81 6.73 18.70
CA ALA A 7 12.08 8.17 18.77
C ALA A 7 12.25 8.68 20.22
N GLU A 8 11.63 8.01 21.21
CA GLU A 8 11.72 8.36 22.63
C GLU A 8 12.95 7.73 23.31
N ASN A 9 13.43 6.61 22.76
CA ASN A 9 14.62 5.92 23.25
C ASN A 9 15.42 5.33 22.09
N THR A 10 16.39 6.07 21.59
CA THR A 10 17.18 5.72 20.41
C THR A 10 18.04 4.45 20.57
N SER A 11 18.23 3.94 21.80
CA SER A 11 18.88 2.66 22.04
C SER A 11 17.98 1.45 21.77
N GLN A 12 16.69 1.66 21.59
CA GLN A 12 15.70 0.61 21.36
C GLN A 12 15.18 0.63 19.92
N LYS A 13 14.78 -0.55 19.43
CA LYS A 13 14.05 -0.71 18.18
C LYS A 13 12.56 -0.82 18.45
N GLN A 14 11.76 -0.20 17.58
CA GLN A 14 10.32 -0.19 17.66
C GLN A 14 9.71 -0.63 16.32
N ILE A 15 8.63 -1.38 16.39
CA ILE A 15 7.83 -1.70 15.20
C ILE A 15 7.11 -0.41 14.75
N GLN A 16 7.17 -0.16 13.45
CA GLN A 16 6.41 0.90 12.79
C GLN A 16 5.38 0.27 11.87
N LEU A 17 4.12 0.69 12.00
CA LEU A 17 3.01 0.24 11.18
C LEU A 17 2.65 1.34 10.19
N SER A 18 3.01 1.12 8.94
CA SER A 18 2.74 2.06 7.84
C SER A 18 1.66 1.53 6.91
N PRO A 19 0.94 2.40 6.19
CA PRO A 19 0.10 1.99 5.06
C PRO A 19 0.92 1.21 4.02
N PRO A 20 0.27 0.40 3.19
CA PRO A 20 0.94 -0.15 2.01
C PRO A 20 1.32 0.98 1.05
N SER A 21 2.40 0.77 0.29
CA SER A 21 2.83 1.71 -0.75
C SER A 21 1.80 1.75 -1.87
N ILE A 22 1.44 2.94 -2.31
CA ILE A 22 0.61 3.15 -3.49
C ILE A 22 1.43 2.99 -4.78
N LEU A 23 0.74 2.85 -5.91
CA LEU A 23 1.37 2.70 -7.24
C LEU A 23 2.01 4.01 -7.73
N LEU A 24 1.53 5.16 -7.28
CA LEU A 24 2.07 6.46 -7.63
C LEU A 24 3.12 6.94 -6.63
N PRO A 25 4.03 7.84 -7.04
CA PRO A 25 5.08 8.36 -6.17
C PRO A 25 4.56 9.15 -4.95
N ASP A 26 3.39 9.79 -5.07
CA ASP A 26 2.77 10.56 -3.99
C ASP A 26 1.25 10.62 -4.13
N VAL A 27 0.56 10.66 -2.99
CA VAL A 27 -0.91 10.74 -2.94
C VAL A 27 -1.49 12.04 -3.51
N SER A 28 -0.70 13.10 -3.56
CA SER A 28 -1.12 14.39 -4.14
C SER A 28 -1.41 14.30 -5.63
N ILE A 29 -0.77 13.38 -6.34
CA ILE A 29 -0.97 13.16 -7.77
C ILE A 29 -2.42 12.73 -8.06
N TYR A 30 -3.07 12.02 -7.14
CA TYR A 30 -4.49 11.65 -7.28
C TYR A 30 -5.46 12.84 -7.24
N LYS A 31 -5.03 14.01 -6.76
CA LYS A 31 -5.86 15.22 -6.66
C LYS A 31 -5.90 16.03 -7.96
N ASP A 32 -4.97 15.78 -8.89
CA ASP A 32 -4.92 16.45 -10.18
C ASP A 32 -5.16 15.45 -11.32
N GLU A 33 -6.29 15.57 -12.01
CA GLU A 33 -6.74 14.61 -13.02
C GLU A 33 -5.76 14.51 -14.22
N ALA A 34 -5.07 15.59 -14.57
CA ALA A 34 -4.10 15.57 -15.67
C ALA A 34 -2.85 14.76 -15.27
N SER A 35 -2.28 15.06 -14.11
CA SER A 35 -1.15 14.33 -13.54
C SER A 35 -1.52 12.86 -13.29
N LYS A 36 -2.67 12.61 -12.66
CA LYS A 36 -3.18 11.25 -12.43
C LYS A 36 -3.21 10.43 -13.71
N LYS A 37 -3.81 10.98 -14.78
CA LYS A 37 -3.89 10.30 -16.08
C LYS A 37 -2.49 10.07 -16.67
N GLN A 38 -1.61 11.04 -16.60
CA GLN A 38 -0.25 10.94 -17.12
C GLN A 38 0.51 9.78 -16.48
N TYR A 39 0.46 9.65 -15.15
CA TYR A 39 1.17 8.61 -14.42
C TYR A 39 0.49 7.25 -14.50
N LEU A 40 -0.85 7.18 -14.41
CA LEU A 40 -1.56 5.90 -14.40
C LEU A 40 -1.62 5.22 -15.76
N THR A 41 -1.66 5.95 -16.87
CA THR A 41 -1.76 5.35 -18.22
C THR A 41 -0.62 4.38 -18.54
N PRO A 42 0.66 4.69 -18.30
CA PRO A 42 1.76 3.74 -18.49
C PRO A 42 1.65 2.52 -17.58
N ILE A 43 1.28 2.72 -16.30
CA ILE A 43 1.11 1.66 -15.31
C ILE A 43 -0.01 0.71 -15.75
N GLU A 44 -1.17 1.25 -16.13
CA GLU A 44 -2.32 0.51 -16.62
C GLU A 44 -1.93 -0.38 -17.83
N THR A 45 -1.29 0.23 -18.83
CA THR A 45 -0.90 -0.46 -20.06
C THR A 45 0.10 -1.58 -19.79
N ALA A 46 1.17 -1.30 -19.04
CA ALA A 46 2.20 -2.28 -18.76
C ALA A 46 1.69 -3.41 -17.87
N THR A 47 0.85 -3.10 -16.89
CA THR A 47 0.29 -4.11 -15.97
C THR A 47 -0.72 -5.00 -16.67
N GLN A 48 -1.59 -4.43 -17.53
CA GLN A 48 -2.50 -5.23 -18.34
C GLN A 48 -1.73 -6.23 -19.19
N LYS A 49 -0.71 -5.78 -19.93
CA LYS A 49 0.13 -6.65 -20.76
C LYS A 49 0.86 -7.71 -19.93
N ALA A 50 1.37 -7.35 -18.76
CA ALA A 50 2.01 -8.30 -17.85
C ALA A 50 1.06 -9.42 -17.40
N LEU A 51 -0.18 -9.09 -17.04
CA LEU A 51 -1.19 -10.09 -16.68
C LEU A 51 -1.53 -11.00 -17.86
N GLU A 52 -1.60 -10.46 -19.08
CA GLU A 52 -1.81 -11.27 -20.30
C GLU A 52 -0.63 -12.23 -20.54
N MET A 53 0.61 -11.80 -20.32
CA MET A 53 1.81 -12.66 -20.37
C MET A 53 1.78 -13.76 -19.30
N LEU A 54 1.11 -13.52 -18.17
CA LEU A 54 0.88 -14.52 -17.11
C LEU A 54 -0.34 -15.44 -17.41
N GLY A 55 -0.97 -15.30 -18.56
CA GLY A 55 -2.07 -16.18 -19.01
C GLY A 55 -3.48 -15.70 -18.68
N TYR A 56 -3.65 -14.49 -18.16
CA TYR A 56 -4.97 -13.91 -17.99
C TYR A 56 -5.56 -13.49 -19.35
N SER A 57 -6.87 -13.64 -19.52
CA SER A 57 -7.54 -13.10 -20.71
C SER A 57 -7.55 -11.56 -20.68
N GLU A 58 -7.58 -10.92 -21.85
CA GLU A 58 -7.66 -9.46 -21.98
C GLU A 58 -8.79 -8.86 -21.12
N LYS A 59 -9.98 -9.47 -21.14
CA LYS A 59 -11.14 -9.05 -20.32
C LYS A 59 -10.81 -9.07 -18.83
N ASN A 60 -10.16 -10.14 -18.35
CA ASN A 60 -9.81 -10.26 -16.94
C ASN A 60 -8.68 -9.31 -16.55
N SER A 61 -7.68 -9.15 -17.42
CA SER A 61 -6.57 -8.23 -17.19
C SER A 61 -7.07 -6.79 -17.03
N LYS A 62 -7.93 -6.33 -17.94
CA LYS A 62 -8.57 -5.00 -17.85
C LYS A 62 -9.36 -4.81 -16.56
N ARG A 63 -10.17 -5.81 -16.16
CA ARG A 63 -10.94 -5.74 -14.90
C ARG A 63 -10.02 -5.67 -13.68
N ILE A 64 -9.01 -6.53 -13.61
CA ILE A 64 -8.06 -6.59 -12.50
C ILE A 64 -7.32 -5.26 -12.35
N VAL A 65 -6.80 -4.72 -13.45
CA VAL A 65 -6.07 -3.44 -13.43
C VAL A 65 -6.99 -2.31 -12.99
N LYS A 66 -8.20 -2.22 -13.53
CA LYS A 66 -9.18 -1.21 -13.11
C LYS A 66 -9.49 -1.28 -11.62
N GLU A 67 -9.82 -2.47 -11.11
CA GLU A 67 -10.09 -2.69 -9.67
C GLU A 67 -8.89 -2.33 -8.80
N ALA A 68 -7.67 -2.65 -9.26
CA ALA A 68 -6.44 -2.33 -8.55
C ALA A 68 -6.21 -0.81 -8.45
N LEU A 69 -6.38 -0.08 -9.55
CA LEU A 69 -6.23 1.38 -9.57
C LEU A 69 -7.31 2.09 -8.71
N GLU A 70 -8.54 1.58 -8.73
CA GLU A 70 -9.61 2.07 -7.85
C GLU A 70 -9.27 1.86 -6.37
N PHE A 71 -8.66 0.73 -6.01
CA PHE A 71 -8.24 0.48 -4.62
C PHE A 71 -7.05 1.33 -4.22
N ASP A 72 -6.09 1.51 -5.12
CA ASP A 72 -4.94 2.37 -4.90
C ASP A 72 -5.35 3.83 -4.59
N GLU A 73 -6.35 4.35 -5.31
CA GLU A 73 -6.95 5.67 -5.04
C GLU A 73 -7.64 5.72 -3.66
N ILE A 74 -8.28 4.62 -3.23
CA ILE A 74 -8.85 4.54 -1.86
C ILE A 74 -7.73 4.62 -0.81
N ILE A 75 -6.61 3.92 -0.99
CA ILE A 75 -5.46 4.01 -0.10
C ILE A 75 -4.93 5.46 -0.07
N ALA A 76 -4.71 6.06 -1.24
CA ALA A 76 -4.20 7.43 -1.37
C ALA A 76 -5.10 8.46 -0.66
N LYS A 77 -6.41 8.34 -0.77
CA LYS A 77 -7.38 9.23 -0.12
C LYS A 77 -7.20 9.30 1.39
N TYR A 78 -6.84 8.19 2.01
CA TYR A 78 -6.70 8.05 3.46
C TYR A 78 -5.24 8.04 3.93
N SER A 79 -4.28 8.25 3.04
CA SER A 79 -2.86 8.37 3.38
C SER A 79 -2.42 9.82 3.41
N LEU A 80 -1.29 10.09 4.08
CA LEU A 80 -0.62 11.37 4.08
C LEU A 80 0.30 11.48 2.86
N SER A 81 0.44 12.69 2.32
CA SER A 81 1.43 12.99 1.27
C SER A 81 2.86 12.96 1.84
N ASN A 82 3.86 12.92 0.95
CA ASN A 82 5.27 13.00 1.35
C ASN A 82 5.57 14.30 2.10
N GLU A 83 4.93 15.42 1.71
CA GLU A 83 5.03 16.69 2.41
C GLU A 83 4.47 16.59 3.83
N GLU A 84 3.24 16.09 3.99
CA GLU A 84 2.61 15.87 5.30
C GLU A 84 3.43 14.91 6.17
N MET A 85 4.01 13.86 5.57
CA MET A 85 4.88 12.89 6.27
C MET A 85 6.23 13.50 6.69
N SER A 86 6.68 14.60 6.10
CA SER A 86 7.91 15.30 6.51
C SER A 86 7.72 16.12 7.79
N GLU A 87 6.50 16.41 8.19
CA GLU A 87 6.20 17.13 9.41
C GLU A 87 6.42 16.21 10.63
N SER A 88 7.26 16.65 11.58
CA SER A 88 7.64 15.85 12.77
C SER A 88 6.44 15.40 13.60
N LYS A 89 5.36 16.18 13.64
CA LYS A 89 4.12 15.81 14.34
C LYS A 89 3.45 14.54 13.80
N ASN A 90 3.75 14.15 12.55
CA ASN A 90 3.18 12.96 11.88
C ASN A 90 4.07 11.73 11.99
N LEU A 91 5.25 11.84 12.61
CA LEU A 91 6.24 10.74 12.61
C LEU A 91 6.15 9.83 13.84
N VAL A 92 5.68 10.37 14.98
CA VAL A 92 5.75 9.64 16.26
C VAL A 92 4.37 9.58 16.90
N HIS A 93 3.74 8.43 16.79
CA HIS A 93 2.43 8.11 17.38
C HIS A 93 2.47 6.69 17.96
N PRO A 94 3.08 6.49 19.14
CA PRO A 94 3.08 5.18 19.79
C PRO A 94 1.64 4.81 20.19
N LYS A 95 1.24 3.59 19.86
CA LYS A 95 -0.09 3.03 20.07
C LYS A 95 -0.01 1.73 20.83
N THR A 96 -0.93 1.55 21.79
CA THR A 96 -1.11 0.30 22.54
C THR A 96 -1.81 -0.77 21.70
N ALA A 97 -1.83 -2.00 22.22
CA ALA A 97 -2.54 -3.12 21.61
C ALA A 97 -4.04 -2.83 21.42
N GLU A 98 -4.67 -2.19 22.40
CA GLU A 98 -6.09 -1.84 22.36
C GLU A 98 -6.38 -0.78 21.30
N GLU A 99 -5.55 0.26 21.21
CA GLU A 99 -5.67 1.31 20.19
C GLU A 99 -5.50 0.76 18.78
N ILE A 100 -4.52 -0.13 18.54
CA ILE A 100 -4.31 -0.79 17.25
C ILE A 100 -5.51 -1.67 16.88
N ASN A 101 -6.01 -2.47 17.82
CA ASN A 101 -7.18 -3.32 17.58
C ASN A 101 -8.46 -2.51 17.36
N ALA A 102 -8.57 -1.31 17.94
CA ALA A 102 -9.71 -0.41 17.70
C ALA A 102 -9.79 0.06 16.24
N TYR A 103 -8.66 0.23 15.53
CA TYR A 103 -8.66 0.59 14.11
C TYR A 103 -9.32 -0.45 13.21
N SER A 104 -9.15 -1.73 13.52
CA SER A 104 -9.57 -2.85 12.67
C SER A 104 -10.81 -3.60 13.17
N GLY A 105 -11.39 -3.19 14.27
CA GLY A 105 -12.62 -3.78 14.84
C GLY A 105 -12.46 -5.27 15.14
N SER A 106 -13.25 -6.12 14.48
CA SER A 106 -13.24 -7.58 14.72
C SER A 106 -11.98 -8.29 14.20
N PHE A 107 -11.24 -7.69 13.29
CA PHE A 107 -10.05 -8.30 12.68
C PHE A 107 -8.86 -8.42 13.64
N LYS A 108 -8.79 -7.59 14.70
CA LYS A 108 -7.74 -7.63 15.72
C LYS A 108 -6.33 -7.52 15.13
N LEU A 109 -6.04 -6.39 14.49
CA LEU A 109 -4.78 -6.15 13.77
C LEU A 109 -3.53 -6.35 14.64
N TYR A 110 -3.57 -5.94 15.91
CA TYR A 110 -2.45 -6.16 16.84
C TYR A 110 -2.17 -7.65 17.04
N ASP A 111 -3.20 -8.49 17.16
CA ASP A 111 -3.01 -9.92 17.40
C ASP A 111 -2.32 -10.60 16.21
N VAL A 112 -2.58 -10.13 14.99
CA VAL A 112 -1.87 -10.59 13.79
C VAL A 112 -0.40 -10.18 13.85
N ILE A 113 -0.10 -8.92 14.20
CA ILE A 113 1.28 -8.43 14.33
C ILE A 113 2.02 -9.19 15.42
N LYS A 114 1.40 -9.37 16.60
CA LYS A 114 1.94 -10.18 17.70
C LYS A 114 2.26 -11.60 17.24
N GLY A 115 1.35 -12.25 16.47
CA GLY A 115 1.56 -13.58 15.92
C GLY A 115 2.79 -13.65 15.01
N ILE A 116 2.99 -12.69 14.15
CA ILE A 116 4.17 -12.58 13.27
C ILE A 116 5.45 -12.36 14.08
N MET A 117 5.40 -11.49 15.09
CA MET A 117 6.56 -11.14 15.93
C MET A 117 6.92 -12.20 16.99
N GLY A 118 5.99 -13.13 17.30
CA GLY A 118 6.17 -14.17 18.31
C GLY A 118 6.24 -13.65 19.75
N ARG A 119 5.89 -12.38 20.01
CA ARG A 119 5.94 -11.76 21.35
C ARG A 119 4.97 -10.60 21.45
N ASP A 120 4.66 -10.22 22.69
CA ASP A 120 3.95 -8.97 22.97
C ASP A 120 4.85 -7.76 22.70
N LEU A 121 4.23 -6.70 22.23
CA LEU A 121 4.85 -5.40 21.98
C LEU A 121 4.20 -4.36 22.92
N GLU A 122 5.00 -3.61 23.62
CA GLU A 122 4.51 -2.57 24.54
C GLU A 122 3.75 -1.49 23.76
N THR A 123 4.39 -0.98 22.72
CA THR A 123 3.78 -0.03 21.78
C THR A 123 4.25 -0.30 20.34
N ILE A 124 3.45 0.15 19.39
CA ILE A 124 3.78 0.19 17.96
C ILE A 124 3.66 1.64 17.50
N ASN A 125 4.67 2.16 16.80
CA ASN A 125 4.57 3.49 16.21
C ASN A 125 3.70 3.45 14.94
N VAL A 126 2.77 4.40 14.82
CA VAL A 126 1.84 4.52 13.68
C VAL A 126 1.99 5.91 13.03
N PRO A 127 3.02 6.14 12.18
CA PRO A 127 3.30 7.46 11.62
C PRO A 127 2.16 8.05 10.79
N ASN A 128 1.37 7.22 10.12
CA ASN A 128 0.24 7.66 9.31
C ASN A 128 -1.09 7.25 9.97
N THR A 129 -1.46 7.94 11.06
CA THR A 129 -2.69 7.65 11.80
C THR A 129 -3.94 7.79 10.94
N LYS A 130 -3.96 8.73 9.98
CA LYS A 130 -5.09 8.96 9.08
C LYS A 130 -5.55 7.70 8.35
N TYR A 131 -4.59 6.88 7.88
CA TYR A 131 -4.89 5.62 7.21
C TYR A 131 -5.58 4.63 8.18
N PHE A 132 -5.01 4.46 9.36
CA PHE A 132 -5.51 3.48 10.33
C PHE A 132 -6.83 3.89 10.96
N GLU A 133 -7.05 5.18 11.24
CA GLU A 133 -8.34 5.72 11.68
C GLU A 133 -9.48 5.47 10.67
N ASN A 134 -9.14 5.28 9.40
CA ASN A 134 -10.09 4.95 8.34
C ASN A 134 -10.00 3.49 7.87
N TYR A 135 -9.30 2.62 8.60
CA TYR A 135 -9.02 1.24 8.18
C TYR A 135 -10.27 0.47 7.78
N SER A 136 -11.36 0.57 8.53
CA SER A 136 -12.63 -0.10 8.22
C SER A 136 -13.31 0.38 6.93
N LYS A 137 -13.02 1.61 6.48
CA LYS A 137 -13.50 2.14 5.20
C LYS A 137 -12.67 1.64 4.03
N ILE A 138 -11.42 1.26 4.28
CA ILE A 138 -10.48 0.76 3.29
C ILE A 138 -10.60 -0.76 3.18
N VAL A 139 -10.47 -1.46 4.31
CA VAL A 139 -10.48 -2.92 4.38
C VAL A 139 -11.86 -3.40 4.85
N ASN A 140 -12.70 -3.75 3.90
CA ASN A 140 -14.05 -4.23 4.11
C ASN A 140 -14.49 -5.17 2.98
N GLN A 141 -15.68 -5.76 3.11
CA GLN A 141 -16.22 -6.71 2.15
C GLN A 141 -16.47 -6.08 0.77
N ASP A 142 -16.90 -4.82 0.70
CA ASP A 142 -17.19 -4.13 -0.56
C ASP A 142 -15.92 -3.89 -1.39
N ASN A 143 -14.79 -3.71 -0.71
CA ASN A 143 -13.49 -3.53 -1.35
C ASN A 143 -12.72 -4.84 -1.57
N PHE A 144 -13.25 -6.00 -1.13
CA PHE A 144 -12.48 -7.25 -1.12
C PHE A 144 -11.99 -7.69 -2.51
N SER A 145 -12.82 -7.52 -3.56
CA SER A 145 -12.39 -7.81 -4.94
C SER A 145 -11.26 -6.89 -5.38
N LYS A 146 -11.37 -5.60 -5.08
CA LYS A 146 -10.36 -4.60 -5.40
C LYS A 146 -9.05 -4.83 -4.67
N ILE A 147 -9.11 -5.23 -3.37
CA ILE A 147 -7.93 -5.61 -2.58
C ILE A 147 -7.19 -6.77 -3.24
N LYS A 148 -7.89 -7.83 -3.64
CA LYS A 148 -7.26 -8.98 -4.34
C LYS A 148 -6.61 -8.55 -5.65
N SER A 149 -7.30 -7.74 -6.44
CA SER A 149 -6.79 -7.23 -7.72
C SER A 149 -5.55 -6.34 -7.50
N TRP A 150 -5.58 -5.49 -6.48
CA TRP A 150 -4.46 -4.62 -6.13
C TRP A 150 -3.22 -5.41 -5.68
N ILE A 151 -3.39 -6.42 -4.81
CA ILE A 151 -2.29 -7.31 -4.40
C ILE A 151 -1.70 -8.01 -5.63
N LEU A 152 -2.55 -8.56 -6.52
CA LEU A 152 -2.08 -9.24 -7.73
C LEU A 152 -1.28 -8.30 -8.64
N VAL A 153 -1.70 -7.05 -8.80
CA VAL A 153 -0.97 -6.04 -9.58
C VAL A 153 0.38 -5.71 -8.94
N GLN A 154 0.42 -5.50 -7.62
CA GLN A 154 1.68 -5.27 -6.89
C GLN A 154 2.66 -6.44 -7.07
N GLU A 155 2.19 -7.67 -6.93
CA GLU A 155 3.01 -8.86 -7.12
C GLU A 155 3.48 -9.01 -8.57
N ALA A 156 2.61 -8.73 -9.56
CA ALA A 156 2.99 -8.75 -10.97
C ALA A 156 4.09 -7.73 -11.28
N MET A 157 4.01 -6.52 -10.70
CA MET A 157 5.05 -5.50 -10.86
C MET A 157 6.35 -5.91 -10.14
N ALA A 158 6.27 -6.41 -8.92
CA ALA A 158 7.44 -6.86 -8.14
C ALA A 158 8.18 -8.02 -8.82
N ALA A 159 7.45 -8.92 -9.51
CA ALA A 159 8.02 -10.04 -10.23
C ALA A 159 8.80 -9.64 -11.51
N SER A 160 8.75 -8.36 -11.92
CA SER A 160 9.37 -7.89 -13.18
C SER A 160 10.86 -8.22 -13.31
N ASN A 161 11.59 -8.23 -12.19
CA ASN A 161 13.03 -8.56 -12.18
C ASN A 161 13.33 -10.07 -12.06
N SER A 162 12.31 -10.90 -11.86
CA SER A 162 12.46 -12.35 -11.60
C SER A 162 11.90 -13.23 -12.72
N LEU A 163 11.24 -12.65 -13.71
CA LEU A 163 10.63 -13.33 -14.85
C LEU A 163 11.44 -13.16 -16.13
N THR A 164 10.83 -13.40 -17.29
CA THR A 164 11.49 -13.31 -18.58
C THR A 164 11.93 -11.89 -18.94
N GLU A 165 12.90 -11.77 -19.84
CA GLU A 165 13.36 -10.47 -20.34
C GLU A 165 12.23 -9.63 -20.95
N ASP A 166 11.34 -10.24 -21.73
CA ASP A 166 10.17 -9.56 -22.30
C ASP A 166 9.25 -8.98 -21.22
N TYR A 167 9.07 -9.73 -20.13
CA TYR A 167 8.28 -9.27 -18.99
C TYR A 167 8.94 -8.07 -18.29
N ARG A 168 10.25 -8.13 -18.07
CA ARG A 168 11.03 -7.05 -17.49
C ARG A 168 10.99 -5.80 -18.36
N LEU A 169 11.20 -5.93 -19.67
CA LEU A 169 11.18 -4.83 -20.63
C LEU A 169 9.80 -4.16 -20.72
N ASN A 170 8.72 -4.90 -20.50
CA ASN A 170 7.37 -4.36 -20.45
C ASN A 170 7.20 -3.30 -19.35
N PHE A 171 7.86 -3.45 -18.20
CA PHE A 171 7.80 -2.49 -17.11
C PHE A 171 8.86 -1.37 -17.19
N GLN A 172 9.84 -1.49 -18.05
CA GLN A 172 10.89 -0.49 -18.20
C GLN A 172 10.34 0.87 -18.68
N SER A 173 9.25 0.87 -19.44
CA SER A 173 8.57 2.08 -19.90
C SER A 173 7.95 2.92 -18.77
N ILE A 174 7.62 2.31 -17.61
CA ILE A 174 7.07 3.02 -16.45
C ILE A 174 8.16 3.84 -15.74
N SER A 175 9.37 3.33 -15.67
CA SER A 175 10.48 3.99 -14.97
C SER A 175 11.13 5.14 -15.78
N MET A 176 10.73 5.33 -17.02
CA MET A 176 11.23 6.39 -17.90
C MET A 176 10.22 7.54 -18.13
N ALA A 177 9.04 7.47 -17.53
CA ALA A 177 7.99 8.49 -17.58
C ALA A 177 7.96 9.34 -16.30
#